data_d22553569e8fe2993c4740c6fd2f2597
#
_entry.id   d22553569e8fe2993c4740c6fd2f2597
#
_cell.length_a   1.000
_cell.length_b   1.000
_cell.length_c   1.000
_cell.angle_alpha   90.00
_cell.angle_beta   90.00
_cell.angle_gamma   90.00
#
_symmetry.space_group_name_H-M   'P 1'
#
loop_
_entity.id
_entity.type
_entity.pdbx_description
1 polymer ?
#
loop_
_entity_poly.entity_id
_entity_poly.type
_entity_poly.pdbx_seq_one_letter_code
_entity_poly.pdbx_strand_id
1 'polypeptide(L)'
;MRRIVILFDGTWNRPDAKDEVTNVVKLHRAIPETDASGVRQIAHYEIGIATSGFGRLTFLAGVLGVGISARIRSAYRFLCETYQPGDEIYAFGFSRGAFEARSLAAMVALVGLAPPDKPRAMKAAGRYSERHAASPNQRKLDRIRAAGRYPIRIRCVGAWETVGNFGIPFLTRRVLKETLGFYDSELSPLVDVGLQALAIDEPRAPYKPILWTTKQGAALPPGQQIEQVWFAGCHANIGGGYKDSALSDIALLWMAERASQLTGLAVDTAGLRAATRPDPLGEQVSPTSDPLYKVSYLFPYIRLIRQERRGIPALRRFFLRGLRTARVPRGHAPVNESIHESAAARFGQRVKQRRGEAVSEIVYRPSNLAAVIGEPKSTS
;
A
#
# COMPACT_ATOMS: atom_id res chain seq x y z
N MET A 1 7.20 27.30 -1.53
CA MET A 1 6.68 25.98 -1.10
C MET A 1 5.87 25.41 -2.25
N ARG A 2 6.13 24.17 -2.66
CA ARG A 2 5.36 23.40 -3.65
C ARG A 2 5.06 22.04 -3.04
N ARG A 3 4.09 21.33 -3.58
CA ARG A 3 3.82 19.94 -3.21
C ARG A 3 4.28 19.02 -4.32
N ILE A 4 5.10 18.02 -4.00
CA ILE A 4 5.62 17.04 -4.96
C ILE A 4 4.99 15.70 -4.60
N VAL A 5 4.17 15.17 -5.50
CA VAL A 5 3.40 13.94 -5.28
C VAL A 5 3.91 12.85 -6.20
N ILE A 6 4.45 11.79 -5.63
CA ILE A 6 4.90 10.61 -6.35
C ILE A 6 3.84 9.52 -6.26
N LEU A 7 3.43 8.99 -7.40
CA LEU A 7 2.37 7.98 -7.50
C LEU A 7 2.90 6.73 -8.20
N PHE A 8 2.91 5.60 -7.48
CA PHE A 8 3.36 4.31 -7.99
C PHE A 8 2.18 3.39 -8.26
N ASP A 9 1.93 3.05 -9.51
CA ASP A 9 0.85 2.12 -9.83
C ASP A 9 1.25 0.65 -9.68
N GLY A 10 0.22 -0.17 -9.51
CA GLY A 10 0.36 -1.63 -9.47
C GLY A 10 0.80 -2.18 -10.83
N THR A 11 1.26 -3.42 -10.84
CA THR A 11 1.66 -4.10 -12.09
C THR A 11 0.43 -4.42 -12.93
N TRP A 12 0.56 -4.38 -14.24
CA TRP A 12 -0.48 -4.61 -15.26
C TRP A 12 -1.45 -3.44 -15.48
N ASN A 13 -1.34 -2.37 -14.72
CA ASN A 13 -2.21 -1.22 -14.87
C ASN A 13 -1.61 -0.20 -15.83
N ARG A 14 -2.45 0.35 -16.69
CA ARG A 14 -2.09 1.37 -17.66
C ARG A 14 -2.98 2.60 -17.48
N PRO A 15 -2.43 3.80 -17.59
CA PRO A 15 -3.21 5.02 -17.44
C PRO A 15 -4.22 5.24 -18.56
N ASP A 16 -4.07 4.54 -19.68
CA ASP A 16 -4.92 4.58 -20.88
C ASP A 16 -6.05 3.52 -20.87
N ALA A 17 -6.11 2.65 -19.86
CA ALA A 17 -7.23 1.72 -19.67
C ALA A 17 -8.54 2.53 -19.48
N LYS A 18 -9.56 2.22 -20.30
CA LYS A 18 -10.83 2.97 -20.25
C LYS A 18 -11.71 2.59 -19.06
N ASP A 19 -11.75 1.30 -18.70
CA ASP A 19 -12.74 0.77 -17.75
C ASP A 19 -12.14 0.10 -16.49
N GLU A 20 -10.85 -0.21 -16.48
CA GLU A 20 -10.19 -0.94 -15.39
C GLU A 20 -9.08 -0.09 -14.76
N VAL A 21 -9.45 1.08 -14.25
CA VAL A 21 -8.52 2.09 -13.74
C VAL A 21 -8.28 1.90 -12.24
N THR A 22 -7.03 2.00 -11.81
CA THR A 22 -6.67 1.94 -10.39
C THR A 22 -6.96 3.23 -9.64
N ASN A 23 -7.04 3.14 -8.32
CA ASN A 23 -7.16 4.29 -7.44
C ASN A 23 -5.96 5.25 -7.55
N VAL A 24 -4.77 4.73 -7.89
CA VAL A 24 -3.59 5.56 -8.13
C VAL A 24 -3.79 6.48 -9.34
N VAL A 25 -4.32 5.96 -10.45
CA VAL A 25 -4.64 6.77 -11.64
C VAL A 25 -5.76 7.76 -11.35
N LYS A 26 -6.82 7.33 -10.65
CA LYS A 26 -7.93 8.21 -10.28
C LYS A 26 -7.44 9.36 -9.39
N LEU A 27 -6.62 9.07 -8.37
CA LEU A 27 -6.02 10.10 -7.51
C LEU A 27 -5.09 11.02 -8.31
N HIS A 28 -4.24 10.49 -9.19
CA HIS A 28 -3.36 11.30 -10.04
C HIS A 28 -4.14 12.33 -10.87
N ARG A 29 -5.25 11.92 -11.48
CA ARG A 29 -6.13 12.78 -12.28
C ARG A 29 -6.85 13.85 -11.45
N ALA A 30 -7.04 13.60 -10.16
CA ALA A 30 -7.74 14.49 -9.24
C ALA A 30 -6.83 15.49 -8.52
N ILE A 31 -5.51 15.42 -8.69
CA ILE A 31 -4.56 16.38 -8.12
C ILE A 31 -4.44 17.57 -9.08
N PRO A 32 -4.93 18.77 -8.74
CA PRO A 32 -4.78 19.96 -9.59
C PRO A 32 -3.32 20.44 -9.58
N GLU A 33 -2.88 21.08 -10.65
CA GLU A 33 -1.52 21.66 -10.74
C GLU A 33 -1.28 22.78 -9.72
N THR A 34 -2.36 23.44 -9.30
CA THR A 34 -2.31 24.53 -8.33
C THR A 34 -3.54 24.45 -7.43
N ASP A 35 -3.35 24.62 -6.12
CA ASP A 35 -4.46 24.67 -5.18
C ASP A 35 -5.15 26.03 -5.15
N ALA A 36 -6.26 26.13 -4.40
CA ALA A 36 -7.04 27.36 -4.28
C ALA A 36 -6.26 28.54 -3.66
N SER A 37 -5.15 28.27 -2.97
CA SER A 37 -4.26 29.30 -2.38
C SER A 37 -3.09 29.68 -3.28
N GLY A 38 -3.00 29.11 -4.49
CA GLY A 38 -1.91 29.36 -5.44
C GLY A 38 -0.67 28.48 -5.23
N VAL A 39 -0.72 27.47 -4.35
CA VAL A 39 0.39 26.54 -4.13
C VAL A 39 0.47 25.54 -5.28
N ARG A 40 1.59 25.52 -5.99
CA ARG A 40 1.83 24.59 -7.09
C ARG A 40 1.99 23.16 -6.60
N GLN A 41 1.37 22.20 -7.29
CA GLN A 41 1.48 20.79 -7.07
C GLN A 41 2.07 20.09 -8.29
N ILE A 42 3.07 19.23 -8.09
CA ILE A 42 3.78 18.51 -9.15
C ILE A 42 3.53 17.02 -8.93
N ALA A 43 2.63 16.45 -9.72
CA ALA A 43 2.33 15.02 -9.67
C ALA A 43 3.20 14.25 -10.66
N HIS A 44 3.95 13.27 -10.16
CA HIS A 44 4.79 12.39 -10.94
C HIS A 44 4.25 10.95 -10.85
N TYR A 45 3.81 10.42 -11.98
CA TYR A 45 3.23 9.08 -12.06
C TYR A 45 4.24 8.08 -12.63
N GLU A 46 4.56 7.07 -11.82
CA GLU A 46 5.40 5.93 -12.20
C GLU A 46 4.51 4.79 -12.74
N ILE A 47 4.57 4.56 -14.05
CA ILE A 47 3.78 3.52 -14.73
C ILE A 47 4.08 2.14 -14.15
N GLY A 48 3.05 1.32 -13.93
CA GLY A 48 3.20 -0.07 -13.52
C GLY A 48 4.09 -0.86 -14.48
N ILE A 49 4.86 -1.84 -13.98
CA ILE A 49 5.72 -2.68 -14.83
C ILE A 49 4.83 -3.46 -15.80
N ALA A 50 4.80 -3.05 -17.06
CA ALA A 50 4.13 -3.77 -18.12
C ALA A 50 5.08 -4.84 -18.68
N THR A 51 4.65 -6.09 -18.69
CA THR A 51 5.37 -7.19 -19.32
C THR A 51 4.75 -7.53 -20.65
N SER A 52 5.07 -6.76 -21.66
CA SER A 52 4.82 -7.17 -23.03
C SER A 52 5.89 -8.21 -23.43
N GLY A 53 5.47 -9.46 -23.66
CA GLY A 53 6.24 -10.44 -24.41
C GLY A 53 6.92 -11.59 -23.67
N PHE A 54 6.96 -11.62 -22.33
CA PHE A 54 7.51 -12.78 -21.60
C PHE A 54 6.40 -13.54 -20.87
N GLY A 55 6.41 -14.89 -21.01
CA GLY A 55 5.40 -15.75 -20.39
C GLY A 55 5.27 -15.53 -18.87
N ARG A 56 4.04 -15.64 -18.35
CA ARG A 56 3.65 -15.39 -16.95
C ARG A 56 4.55 -16.03 -15.87
N LEU A 57 5.25 -17.11 -16.17
CA LEU A 57 6.11 -17.86 -15.24
C LEU A 57 7.54 -17.30 -15.13
N THR A 58 8.14 -16.84 -16.21
CA THR A 58 9.51 -16.28 -16.21
C THR A 58 9.54 -14.92 -15.54
N PHE A 59 8.41 -14.23 -15.57
CA PHE A 59 8.22 -12.93 -14.93
C PHE A 59 8.24 -12.99 -13.40
N LEU A 60 7.80 -14.11 -12.81
CA LEU A 60 7.69 -14.28 -11.35
C LEU A 60 9.06 -14.41 -10.65
N ALA A 61 10.10 -14.80 -11.35
CA ALA A 61 11.35 -15.20 -10.70
C ALA A 61 12.49 -14.17 -10.74
N GLY A 62 12.67 -13.44 -11.82
CA GLY A 62 13.92 -12.68 -12.06
C GLY A 62 13.74 -11.17 -12.22
N VAL A 63 12.63 -10.73 -12.82
CA VAL A 63 12.44 -9.33 -13.20
C VAL A 63 11.92 -8.47 -12.05
N LEU A 64 11.32 -9.10 -11.03
CA LEU A 64 10.55 -8.43 -9.97
C LEU A 64 11.38 -7.56 -9.04
N GLY A 65 12.53 -8.01 -8.59
CA GLY A 65 13.39 -7.23 -7.70
C GLY A 65 14.12 -6.09 -8.40
N VAL A 66 14.60 -6.33 -9.61
CA VAL A 66 15.38 -5.34 -10.38
C VAL A 66 14.49 -4.20 -10.88
N GLY A 67 13.26 -4.50 -11.33
CA GLY A 67 12.32 -3.49 -11.80
C GLY A 67 11.85 -2.54 -10.70
N ILE A 68 11.55 -3.07 -9.50
CA ILE A 68 11.12 -2.29 -8.34
C ILE A 68 12.22 -1.31 -7.91
N SER A 69 13.46 -1.80 -7.74
CA SER A 69 14.59 -0.95 -7.40
C SER A 69 14.86 0.14 -8.46
N ALA A 70 14.59 -0.15 -9.73
CA ALA A 70 14.75 0.83 -10.81
C ALA A 70 13.72 1.96 -10.70
N ARG A 71 12.44 1.64 -10.42
CA ARG A 71 11.38 2.64 -10.25
C ARG A 71 11.58 3.50 -9.01
N ILE A 72 11.95 2.90 -7.87
CA ILE A 72 12.30 3.66 -6.67
C ILE A 72 13.45 4.63 -6.96
N ARG A 73 14.49 4.18 -7.70
CA ARG A 73 15.62 5.06 -8.07
C ARG A 73 15.22 6.14 -9.09
N SER A 74 14.28 5.86 -10.01
CA SER A 74 13.71 6.84 -10.93
C SER A 74 13.01 7.97 -10.16
N ALA A 75 12.08 7.61 -9.29
CA ALA A 75 11.36 8.55 -8.45
C ALA A 75 12.30 9.32 -7.49
N TYR A 76 13.30 8.64 -6.92
CA TYR A 76 14.31 9.31 -6.10
C TYR A 76 15.11 10.35 -6.89
N ARG A 77 15.53 10.02 -8.13
CA ARG A 77 16.19 10.98 -9.02
C ARG A 77 15.28 12.17 -9.29
N PHE A 78 14.02 11.91 -9.66
CA PHE A 78 13.05 12.97 -9.89
C PHE A 78 12.93 13.90 -8.68
N LEU A 79 12.87 13.36 -7.45
CA LEU A 79 12.86 14.16 -6.23
C LEU A 79 14.16 14.96 -6.06
N CYS A 80 15.33 14.37 -6.32
CA CYS A 80 16.62 15.08 -6.24
C CYS A 80 16.68 16.27 -7.18
N GLU A 81 16.15 16.13 -8.39
CA GLU A 81 16.15 17.15 -9.45
C GLU A 81 15.07 18.22 -9.24
N THR A 82 13.94 17.86 -8.65
CA THR A 82 12.77 18.75 -8.55
C THR A 82 12.68 19.48 -7.23
N TYR A 83 13.02 18.83 -6.12
CA TYR A 83 12.84 19.35 -4.76
C TYR A 83 13.64 20.62 -4.49
N GLN A 84 12.99 21.61 -3.90
CA GLN A 84 13.61 22.82 -3.33
C GLN A 84 13.33 22.89 -1.83
N PRO A 85 14.20 23.54 -1.02
CA PRO A 85 13.96 23.72 0.40
C PRO A 85 12.57 24.35 0.66
N GLY A 86 11.82 23.74 1.57
CA GLY A 86 10.47 24.14 1.89
C GLY A 86 9.36 23.44 1.09
N ASP A 87 9.71 22.61 0.08
CA ASP A 87 8.72 21.78 -0.61
C ASP A 87 8.25 20.61 0.26
N GLU A 88 7.01 20.20 0.09
CA GLU A 88 6.40 19.05 0.74
C GLU A 88 6.39 17.83 -0.19
N ILE A 89 6.74 16.66 0.34
CA ILE A 89 6.80 15.40 -0.42
C ILE A 89 5.67 14.48 0.01
N TYR A 90 4.98 13.91 -0.98
CA TYR A 90 3.92 12.91 -0.84
C TYR A 90 4.25 11.68 -1.67
N ALA A 91 3.92 10.49 -1.18
CA ALA A 91 4.11 9.25 -1.92
C ALA A 91 2.87 8.36 -1.77
N PHE A 92 2.25 7.99 -2.90
CA PHE A 92 1.10 7.09 -2.91
C PHE A 92 1.38 5.88 -3.78
N GLY A 93 0.73 4.75 -3.46
CA GLY A 93 0.87 3.58 -4.32
C GLY A 93 -0.13 2.46 -4.02
N PHE A 94 -0.28 1.57 -5.00
CA PHE A 94 -1.11 0.37 -4.90
C PHE A 94 -0.28 -0.89 -5.07
N SER A 95 -0.54 -1.92 -4.23
CA SER A 95 0.09 -3.25 -4.38
C SER A 95 1.62 -3.17 -4.25
N ARG A 96 2.36 -3.52 -5.31
CA ARG A 96 3.81 -3.34 -5.41
C ARG A 96 4.18 -1.86 -5.44
N GLY A 97 3.36 -1.01 -6.05
CA GLY A 97 3.51 0.43 -6.00
C GLY A 97 3.40 0.98 -4.58
N ALA A 98 2.54 0.40 -3.73
CA ALA A 98 2.48 0.75 -2.31
C ALA A 98 3.79 0.39 -1.57
N PHE A 99 4.39 -0.74 -1.90
CA PHE A 99 5.72 -1.09 -1.40
C PHE A 99 6.80 -0.11 -1.89
N GLU A 100 6.74 0.31 -3.16
CA GLU A 100 7.67 1.28 -3.74
C GLU A 100 7.52 2.67 -3.09
N ALA A 101 6.30 3.16 -2.86
CA ALA A 101 6.04 4.41 -2.16
C ALA A 101 6.61 4.40 -0.73
N ARG A 102 6.38 3.33 0.02
CA ARG A 102 6.95 3.15 1.37
C ARG A 102 8.47 3.07 1.34
N SER A 103 9.04 2.35 0.37
CA SER A 103 10.49 2.21 0.20
C SER A 103 11.17 3.52 -0.19
N LEU A 104 10.54 4.32 -1.08
CA LEU A 104 11.01 5.66 -1.42
C LEU A 104 11.04 6.56 -0.19
N ALA A 105 9.96 6.55 0.59
CA ALA A 105 9.88 7.33 1.82
C ALA A 105 10.95 6.91 2.83
N ALA A 106 11.15 5.61 3.05
CA ALA A 106 12.21 5.10 3.92
C ALA A 106 13.61 5.48 3.41
N MET A 107 13.83 5.43 2.09
CA MET A 107 15.09 5.84 1.47
C MET A 107 15.36 7.33 1.69
N VAL A 108 14.39 8.21 1.40
CA VAL A 108 14.53 9.66 1.59
C VAL A 108 14.75 9.99 3.06
N ALA A 109 14.03 9.37 3.97
CA ALA A 109 14.21 9.53 5.40
C ALA A 109 15.60 9.05 5.89
N LEU A 110 16.15 7.99 5.28
CA LEU A 110 17.46 7.46 5.65
C LEU A 110 18.60 8.33 5.13
N VAL A 111 18.62 8.63 3.83
CA VAL A 111 19.79 9.25 3.17
C VAL A 111 19.60 10.70 2.76
N GLY A 112 18.38 11.24 2.89
CA GLY A 112 18.05 12.57 2.35
C GLY A 112 17.97 12.58 0.82
N LEU A 113 18.13 13.76 0.22
CA LEU A 113 18.18 13.97 -1.22
C LEU A 113 19.58 14.38 -1.67
N ALA A 114 20.14 13.64 -2.61
CA ALA A 114 21.45 13.95 -3.21
C ALA A 114 21.38 15.27 -4.02
N PRO A 115 22.51 15.95 -4.25
CA PRO A 115 22.56 17.14 -5.09
C PRO A 115 22.06 16.85 -6.51
N PRO A 116 21.28 17.75 -7.14
CA PRO A 116 20.65 17.52 -8.45
C PRO A 116 21.66 17.39 -9.59
N ASP A 117 22.81 18.03 -9.45
CA ASP A 117 23.92 18.05 -10.43
C ASP A 117 24.89 16.85 -10.29
N LYS A 118 24.64 15.93 -9.32
CA LYS A 118 25.54 14.81 -9.00
C LYS A 118 24.90 13.43 -9.19
N PRO A 119 24.72 12.95 -10.44
CA PRO A 119 24.09 11.64 -10.70
C PRO A 119 24.79 10.45 -10.01
N ARG A 120 26.13 10.55 -9.85
CA ARG A 120 26.91 9.52 -9.12
C ARG A 120 26.55 9.47 -7.63
N ALA A 121 26.29 10.62 -7.00
CA ALA A 121 25.84 10.69 -5.61
C ALA A 121 24.44 10.12 -5.45
N MET A 122 23.51 10.44 -6.37
CA MET A 122 22.16 9.83 -6.40
C MET A 122 22.23 8.32 -6.48
N LYS A 123 23.05 7.78 -7.41
CA LYS A 123 23.24 6.33 -7.56
C LYS A 123 23.89 5.70 -6.32
N ALA A 124 24.83 6.38 -5.68
CA ALA A 124 25.49 5.91 -4.46
C ALA A 124 24.51 5.87 -3.27
N ALA A 125 23.68 6.91 -3.10
CA ALA A 125 22.65 6.99 -2.07
C ALA A 125 21.61 5.87 -2.25
N GLY A 126 21.13 5.65 -3.47
CA GLY A 126 20.19 4.57 -3.78
C GLY A 126 20.77 3.19 -3.45
N ARG A 127 21.96 2.89 -3.92
CA ARG A 127 22.63 1.61 -3.63
C ARG A 127 22.94 1.41 -2.15
N TYR A 128 23.29 2.50 -1.45
CA TYR A 128 23.53 2.44 -0.01
C TYR A 128 22.26 2.07 0.72
N SER A 129 21.18 2.75 0.42
CA SER A 129 19.86 2.54 1.02
C SER A 129 19.36 1.10 0.80
N GLU A 130 19.46 0.58 -0.43
CA GLU A 130 19.08 -0.80 -0.75
C GLU A 130 19.85 -1.85 0.07
N ARG A 131 21.11 -1.62 0.35
CA ARG A 131 21.99 -2.59 1.02
C ARG A 131 22.05 -2.46 2.52
N HIS A 132 21.82 -1.28 3.05
CA HIS A 132 22.14 -0.93 4.44
C HIS A 132 20.97 -0.35 5.23
N ALA A 133 19.74 -0.33 4.71
CA ALA A 133 18.58 0.21 5.43
C ALA A 133 18.36 -0.49 6.77
N ALA A 134 18.53 -1.83 6.82
CA ALA A 134 18.33 -2.60 8.04
C ALA A 134 19.50 -2.52 9.05
N SER A 135 20.70 -2.13 8.60
CA SER A 135 21.90 -2.03 9.44
C SER A 135 22.85 -0.98 8.85
N PRO A 136 22.60 0.31 9.11
CA PRO A 136 23.37 1.39 8.51
C PRO A 136 24.82 1.44 9.02
N ASN A 137 25.78 1.59 8.10
CA ASN A 137 27.13 2.02 8.45
C ASN A 137 27.10 3.53 8.72
N GLN A 138 27.16 3.93 9.98
CA GLN A 138 26.93 5.31 10.39
C GLN A 138 27.89 6.30 9.73
N ARG A 139 29.21 6.01 9.70
CA ARG A 139 30.21 6.90 9.08
C ARG A 139 29.94 7.16 7.60
N LYS A 140 29.50 6.13 6.87
CA LYS A 140 29.17 6.25 5.45
C LYS A 140 27.85 7.00 5.24
N LEU A 141 26.87 6.75 6.12
CA LEU A 141 25.60 7.44 6.12
C LEU A 141 25.76 8.94 6.36
N ASP A 142 26.56 9.31 7.35
CA ASP A 142 26.84 10.71 7.69
C ASP A 142 27.50 11.45 6.51
N ARG A 143 28.43 10.80 5.80
CA ARG A 143 29.02 11.37 4.57
C ARG A 143 28.00 11.58 3.45
N ILE A 144 27.06 10.63 3.26
CA ILE A 144 26.00 10.77 2.26
C ILE A 144 25.08 11.94 2.63
N ARG A 145 24.67 12.04 3.90
CA ARG A 145 23.79 13.10 4.40
C ARG A 145 24.46 14.47 4.31
N ALA A 146 25.73 14.58 4.68
CA ALA A 146 26.49 15.83 4.61
C ALA A 146 26.73 16.31 3.17
N ALA A 147 26.75 15.39 2.19
CA ALA A 147 26.91 15.73 0.79
C ALA A 147 25.59 16.13 0.09
N GLY A 148 24.44 15.92 0.74
CA GLY A 148 23.11 16.16 0.20
C GLY A 148 22.27 17.11 1.05
N ARG A 149 20.97 17.00 0.90
CA ARG A 149 19.96 17.72 1.70
C ARG A 149 19.36 16.73 2.72
N TYR A 150 19.60 16.97 4.00
CA TYR A 150 19.15 16.16 5.12
C TYR A 150 18.97 17.02 6.38
N PRO A 151 17.95 16.82 7.23
CA PRO A 151 16.85 15.86 7.05
C PRO A 151 15.83 16.34 6.02
N ILE A 152 15.13 15.39 5.39
CA ILE A 152 13.99 15.66 4.50
C ILE A 152 12.74 15.03 5.14
N ARG A 153 11.75 15.85 5.41
CA ARG A 153 10.44 15.38 5.88
C ARG A 153 9.57 14.98 4.70
N ILE A 154 8.75 13.97 4.95
CA ILE A 154 7.75 13.46 4.00
C ILE A 154 6.39 13.72 4.63
N ARG A 155 5.56 14.47 3.93
CA ARG A 155 4.28 14.93 4.46
C ARG A 155 3.26 13.80 4.56
N CYS A 156 3.20 12.91 3.55
CA CYS A 156 2.29 11.77 3.55
C CYS A 156 2.82 10.57 2.80
N VAL A 157 2.54 9.37 3.32
CA VAL A 157 2.65 8.09 2.60
C VAL A 157 1.29 7.42 2.61
N GLY A 158 0.67 7.27 1.42
CA GLY A 158 -0.61 6.60 1.22
C GLY A 158 -0.44 5.26 0.51
N ALA A 159 -1.00 4.21 1.04
CA ALA A 159 -0.83 2.85 0.54
C ALA A 159 -2.18 2.13 0.43
N TRP A 160 -2.54 1.68 -0.78
CA TRP A 160 -3.57 0.67 -0.97
C TRP A 160 -2.92 -0.70 -1.03
N GLU A 161 -3.20 -1.55 -0.03
CA GLU A 161 -2.82 -2.96 -0.05
C GLU A 161 -1.32 -3.22 -0.28
N THR A 162 -0.46 -2.79 0.62
CA THR A 162 0.98 -3.06 0.53
C THR A 162 1.29 -4.55 0.56
N VAL A 163 1.82 -5.10 -0.53
CA VAL A 163 2.28 -6.48 -0.63
C VAL A 163 3.78 -6.54 -0.85
N GLY A 164 4.48 -7.27 0.01
CA GLY A 164 5.94 -7.45 -0.06
C GLY A 164 6.37 -8.84 -0.53
N ASN A 165 5.45 -9.70 -1.00
CA ASN A 165 5.75 -11.02 -1.57
C ASN A 165 5.47 -11.03 -3.06
N PHE A 166 6.49 -11.38 -3.84
CA PHE A 166 6.44 -11.37 -5.31
C PHE A 166 6.13 -12.76 -5.90
N GLY A 167 5.23 -13.52 -5.27
CA GLY A 167 4.62 -14.71 -5.89
C GLY A 167 5.42 -16.02 -5.83
N ILE A 168 6.68 -16.05 -5.37
CA ILE A 168 7.46 -17.30 -5.25
C ILE A 168 7.74 -17.58 -3.78
N PRO A 169 7.12 -18.64 -3.18
CA PRO A 169 7.16 -18.86 -1.72
C PRO A 169 8.56 -19.11 -1.14
N PHE A 170 9.50 -19.69 -1.90
CA PHE A 170 10.79 -20.14 -1.37
C PHE A 170 12.00 -19.30 -1.78
N LEU A 171 12.04 -18.77 -3.00
CA LEU A 171 13.22 -18.07 -3.55
C LEU A 171 13.29 -16.59 -3.17
N THR A 172 12.14 -15.96 -3.03
CA THR A 172 12.01 -14.50 -2.83
C THR A 172 12.38 -14.03 -1.42
N ARG A 173 12.29 -14.89 -0.41
CA ARG A 173 12.53 -14.48 0.98
C ARG A 173 14.00 -14.11 1.25
N ARG A 174 14.94 -14.78 0.58
CA ARG A 174 16.38 -14.52 0.72
C ARG A 174 16.83 -13.36 -0.16
N VAL A 175 16.39 -13.37 -1.42
CA VAL A 175 16.72 -12.32 -2.40
C VAL A 175 16.14 -10.96 -2.00
N LEU A 176 14.89 -10.90 -1.53
CA LEU A 176 14.28 -9.65 -1.09
C LEU A 176 14.86 -9.09 0.20
N LYS A 177 15.28 -9.96 1.14
CA LYS A 177 15.94 -9.51 2.37
C LYS A 177 17.33 -8.94 2.09
N GLU A 178 18.01 -9.45 1.07
CA GLU A 178 19.35 -9.02 0.66
C GLU A 178 19.33 -7.88 -0.37
N THR A 179 18.26 -7.78 -1.18
CA THR A 179 18.19 -6.79 -2.29
C THR A 179 17.37 -5.54 -1.95
N LEU A 180 16.41 -5.67 -1.04
CA LEU A 180 15.52 -4.56 -0.66
C LEU A 180 15.50 -4.48 0.88
N GLY A 181 16.51 -3.87 1.46
CA GLY A 181 16.67 -3.65 2.91
C GLY A 181 15.55 -2.82 3.57
N PHE A 182 14.52 -2.42 2.81
CA PHE A 182 13.39 -1.60 3.25
C PHE A 182 12.26 -2.38 3.92
N TYR A 183 12.57 -3.49 4.59
CA TYR A 183 11.59 -4.25 5.37
C TYR A 183 11.26 -3.58 6.72
N ASP A 184 11.21 -2.26 6.74
CA ASP A 184 10.81 -1.58 7.96
C ASP A 184 9.30 -1.55 8.08
N SER A 185 8.78 -2.22 9.11
CA SER A 185 7.37 -2.14 9.48
C SER A 185 7.09 -0.89 10.32
N GLU A 186 8.11 -0.18 10.79
CA GLU A 186 7.98 1.10 11.47
C GLU A 186 7.99 2.24 10.44
N LEU A 187 7.07 3.17 10.58
CA LEU A 187 7.09 4.40 9.78
C LEU A 187 8.17 5.33 10.34
N SER A 188 9.05 5.84 9.47
CA SER A 188 10.11 6.76 9.90
C SER A 188 9.55 7.99 10.63
N PRO A 189 10.20 8.49 11.70
CA PRO A 189 9.81 9.74 12.36
C PRO A 189 9.84 10.98 11.44
N LEU A 190 10.46 10.88 10.27
CA LEU A 190 10.48 11.93 9.25
C LEU A 190 9.28 11.88 8.31
N VAL A 191 8.32 10.96 8.54
CA VAL A 191 7.03 10.92 7.82
C VAL A 191 5.96 11.42 8.76
N ASP A 192 5.20 12.45 8.36
CA ASP A 192 4.17 13.04 9.21
C ASP A 192 2.90 12.18 9.25
N VAL A 193 2.43 11.73 8.09
CA VAL A 193 1.16 10.98 7.96
C VAL A 193 1.37 9.68 7.19
N GLY A 194 0.89 8.58 7.77
CA GLY A 194 0.80 7.27 7.12
C GLY A 194 -0.66 6.82 6.97
N LEU A 195 -1.12 6.60 5.74
CA LEU A 195 -2.47 6.12 5.44
C LEU A 195 -2.41 4.77 4.73
N GLN A 196 -3.07 3.76 5.27
CA GLN A 196 -3.11 2.44 4.66
C GLN A 196 -4.52 1.88 4.58
N ALA A 197 -4.98 1.60 3.36
CA ALA A 197 -6.22 0.87 3.10
C ALA A 197 -5.92 -0.63 2.96
N LEU A 198 -6.68 -1.48 3.67
CA LEU A 198 -6.45 -2.92 3.82
C LEU A 198 -7.68 -3.72 3.43
N ALA A 199 -7.50 -4.82 2.70
CA ALA A 199 -8.55 -5.74 2.29
C ALA A 199 -8.90 -6.74 3.39
N ILE A 200 -10.17 -6.89 3.74
CA ILE A 200 -10.66 -7.90 4.68
C ILE A 200 -10.65 -9.29 4.04
N ASP A 201 -10.99 -9.39 2.76
CA ASP A 201 -11.37 -10.64 2.10
C ASP A 201 -10.32 -11.22 1.14
N GLU A 202 -9.05 -10.82 1.26
CA GLU A 202 -7.99 -11.34 0.41
C GLU A 202 -7.50 -12.71 0.90
N PRO A 203 -7.81 -13.82 0.19
CA PRO A 203 -7.51 -15.18 0.65
C PRO A 203 -6.12 -15.68 0.23
N ARG A 204 -5.40 -14.94 -0.60
CA ARG A 204 -4.11 -15.40 -1.15
C ARG A 204 -2.98 -15.13 -0.17
N ALA A 205 -2.32 -16.17 0.31
CA ALA A 205 -1.20 -16.08 1.25
C ALA A 205 -0.02 -15.22 0.77
N PRO A 206 0.34 -15.17 -0.54
CA PRO A 206 1.35 -14.25 -1.04
C PRO A 206 1.01 -12.77 -0.87
N TYR A 207 -0.28 -12.42 -0.76
CA TYR A 207 -0.78 -11.06 -0.58
C TYR A 207 -0.92 -10.65 0.91
N LYS A 208 -0.11 -11.25 1.80
CA LYS A 208 -0.08 -10.84 3.21
C LYS A 208 0.21 -9.35 3.34
N PRO A 209 -0.62 -8.60 4.08
CA PRO A 209 -0.41 -7.17 4.26
C PRO A 209 0.84 -6.91 5.10
N ILE A 210 1.55 -5.83 4.79
CA ILE A 210 2.62 -5.30 5.62
C ILE A 210 2.05 -4.14 6.43
N LEU A 211 1.70 -4.41 7.68
CA LEU A 211 1.18 -3.39 8.59
C LEU A 211 2.31 -2.48 9.08
N TRP A 212 2.00 -1.22 9.34
CA TRP A 212 2.86 -0.39 10.16
C TRP A 212 2.72 -0.79 11.62
N THR A 213 3.85 -0.86 12.29
CA THR A 213 3.96 -1.33 13.67
C THR A 213 4.84 -0.40 14.48
N THR A 214 4.67 -0.42 15.80
CA THR A 214 5.62 0.15 16.76
C THR A 214 6.11 -0.95 17.70
N LYS A 215 7.19 -0.70 18.44
CA LYS A 215 7.54 -1.54 19.59
C LYS A 215 6.36 -1.58 20.54
N GLN A 216 6.07 -2.75 21.10
CA GLN A 216 4.94 -2.92 22.01
C GLN A 216 5.04 -1.95 23.19
N GLY A 217 4.00 -1.13 23.39
CA GLY A 217 3.96 -0.11 24.41
C GLY A 217 4.64 1.23 24.05
N ALA A 218 5.26 1.34 22.87
CA ALA A 218 5.82 2.63 22.43
C ALA A 218 4.75 3.53 21.80
N ALA A 219 4.78 4.79 22.14
CA ALA A 219 3.99 5.83 21.48
C ALA A 219 4.57 6.18 20.11
N LEU A 220 3.73 6.72 19.23
CA LEU A 220 4.20 7.33 17.99
C LEU A 220 5.02 8.60 18.30
N PRO A 221 5.97 8.96 17.43
CA PRO A 221 6.65 10.25 17.51
C PRO A 221 5.64 11.41 17.57
N PRO A 222 5.94 12.49 18.32
CA PRO A 222 5.08 13.65 18.39
C PRO A 222 4.72 14.21 17.01
N GLY A 223 3.43 14.43 16.76
CA GLY A 223 2.90 14.94 15.49
C GLY A 223 2.77 13.90 14.37
N GLN A 224 3.28 12.68 14.52
CA GLN A 224 3.09 11.62 13.56
C GLN A 224 1.70 11.00 13.69
N GLN A 225 1.02 10.80 12.56
CA GLN A 225 -0.29 10.15 12.48
C GLN A 225 -0.23 8.93 11.57
N ILE A 226 -0.79 7.81 12.02
CA ILE A 226 -0.89 6.59 11.23
C ILE A 226 -2.32 6.09 11.30
N GLU A 227 -2.93 5.84 10.15
CA GLU A 227 -4.25 5.22 10.03
C GLU A 227 -4.14 3.97 9.15
N GLN A 228 -4.59 2.83 9.67
CA GLN A 228 -4.65 1.56 8.95
C GLN A 228 -6.09 1.08 8.98
N VAL A 229 -6.77 1.18 7.84
CA VAL A 229 -8.22 1.00 7.77
C VAL A 229 -8.57 -0.20 6.91
N TRP A 230 -9.40 -1.08 7.46
CA TRP A 230 -9.87 -2.30 6.82
C TRP A 230 -11.18 -2.06 6.07
N PHE A 231 -11.21 -2.43 4.79
CA PHE A 231 -12.34 -2.32 3.88
C PHE A 231 -12.80 -3.70 3.40
N ALA A 232 -14.08 -3.82 3.08
CA ALA A 232 -14.62 -5.03 2.48
C ALA A 232 -14.08 -5.25 1.06
N GLY A 233 -13.82 -6.51 0.71
CA GLY A 233 -13.32 -6.90 -0.59
C GLY A 233 -11.89 -7.44 -0.59
N CYS A 234 -11.45 -7.94 -1.75
CA CYS A 234 -10.10 -8.44 -1.98
C CYS A 234 -9.17 -7.30 -2.46
N HIS A 235 -7.93 -7.63 -2.73
CA HIS A 235 -6.84 -6.72 -3.10
C HIS A 235 -7.24 -5.63 -4.12
N ALA A 236 -7.81 -6.00 -5.26
CA ALA A 236 -8.21 -5.03 -6.28
C ALA A 236 -9.58 -4.36 -6.01
N ASN A 237 -10.43 -4.94 -5.12
CA ASN A 237 -11.57 -4.18 -4.58
C ASN A 237 -11.14 -3.01 -3.68
N ILE A 238 -9.87 -2.97 -3.25
CA ILE A 238 -9.32 -1.87 -2.44
C ILE A 238 -8.50 -0.91 -3.30
N GLY A 239 -7.67 -1.42 -4.21
CA GLY A 239 -6.78 -0.59 -5.02
C GLY A 239 -7.30 -0.22 -6.40
N GLY A 240 -8.46 -0.73 -6.80
CA GLY A 240 -9.03 -0.56 -8.13
C GLY A 240 -8.50 -1.54 -9.16
N GLY A 241 -8.97 -1.41 -10.41
CA GLY A 241 -8.61 -2.28 -11.53
C GLY A 241 -9.66 -3.31 -11.89
N TYR A 242 -10.84 -3.32 -11.26
CA TYR A 242 -12.01 -4.05 -11.72
C TYR A 242 -13.00 -3.12 -12.41
N LYS A 243 -13.78 -3.67 -13.35
CA LYS A 243 -14.84 -2.94 -14.05
C LYS A 243 -15.89 -2.39 -13.09
N ASP A 244 -16.32 -3.19 -12.12
CA ASP A 244 -17.10 -2.69 -10.98
C ASP A 244 -16.13 -2.14 -9.94
N SER A 245 -16.12 -0.82 -9.80
CA SER A 245 -15.24 -0.10 -8.89
C SER A 245 -15.91 0.31 -7.57
N ALA A 246 -17.17 -0.06 -7.34
CA ALA A 246 -17.96 0.43 -6.22
C ALA A 246 -17.26 0.29 -4.85
N LEU A 247 -16.64 -0.85 -4.57
CA LEU A 247 -15.87 -1.05 -3.34
C LEU A 247 -14.54 -0.29 -3.32
N SER A 248 -13.82 -0.25 -4.45
CA SER A 248 -12.54 0.45 -4.51
C SER A 248 -12.69 1.97 -4.47
N ASP A 249 -13.82 2.49 -4.95
CA ASP A 249 -14.14 3.92 -4.89
C ASP A 249 -14.31 4.40 -3.43
N ILE A 250 -14.79 3.54 -2.52
CA ILE A 250 -14.84 3.86 -1.08
C ILE A 250 -13.42 4.08 -0.54
N ALA A 251 -12.50 3.16 -0.82
CA ALA A 251 -11.12 3.26 -0.37
C ALA A 251 -10.35 4.43 -1.06
N LEU A 252 -10.72 4.79 -2.29
CA LEU A 252 -10.19 5.96 -2.99
C LEU A 252 -10.60 7.25 -2.29
N LEU A 253 -11.89 7.43 -2.08
CA LEU A 253 -12.44 8.65 -1.46
C LEU A 253 -11.89 8.82 -0.04
N TRP A 254 -11.87 7.74 0.76
CA TRP A 254 -11.25 7.78 2.08
C TRP A 254 -9.80 8.26 2.03
N MET A 255 -8.98 7.70 1.14
CA MET A 255 -7.56 8.07 1.03
C MET A 255 -7.39 9.53 0.60
N ALA A 256 -8.15 9.97 -0.40
CA ALA A 256 -8.10 11.34 -0.93
C ALA A 256 -8.50 12.36 0.14
N GLU A 257 -9.60 12.11 0.83
CA GLU A 257 -10.13 13.00 1.86
C GLU A 257 -9.22 13.06 3.09
N ARG A 258 -8.73 11.90 3.55
CA ARG A 258 -7.81 11.87 4.71
C ARG A 258 -6.48 12.54 4.39
N ALA A 259 -5.92 12.29 3.20
CA ALA A 259 -4.70 12.97 2.77
C ALA A 259 -4.90 14.50 2.71
N SER A 260 -6.01 14.95 2.13
CA SER A 260 -6.33 16.37 2.08
C SER A 260 -6.51 16.98 3.48
N GLN A 261 -7.32 16.35 4.34
CA GLN A 261 -7.63 16.84 5.69
C GLN A 261 -6.40 16.92 6.60
N LEU A 262 -5.54 15.90 6.57
CA LEU A 262 -4.41 15.80 7.49
C LEU A 262 -3.18 16.56 7.02
N THR A 263 -3.08 16.85 5.73
CA THR A 263 -1.81 17.36 5.16
C THR A 263 -1.96 18.61 4.32
N GLY A 264 -3.18 18.98 3.97
CA GLY A 264 -3.45 20.11 3.08
C GLY A 264 -3.18 19.81 1.60
N LEU A 265 -2.94 18.55 1.21
CA LEU A 265 -2.85 18.17 -0.22
C LEU A 265 -4.14 18.56 -0.93
N ALA A 266 -4.06 19.38 -1.98
CA ALA A 266 -5.24 19.68 -2.76
C ALA A 266 -5.60 18.50 -3.67
N VAL A 267 -6.80 17.99 -3.49
CA VAL A 267 -7.41 16.97 -4.32
C VAL A 267 -8.81 17.44 -4.70
N ASP A 268 -9.17 17.33 -5.96
CA ASP A 268 -10.55 17.55 -6.40
C ASP A 268 -11.46 16.42 -5.92
N THR A 269 -11.79 16.46 -4.64
CA THR A 269 -12.66 15.47 -4.00
C THR A 269 -14.10 15.56 -4.49
N ALA A 270 -14.56 16.73 -4.92
CA ALA A 270 -15.87 16.91 -5.51
C ALA A 270 -15.96 16.22 -6.88
N GLY A 271 -14.98 16.45 -7.74
CA GLY A 271 -14.86 15.76 -9.02
C GLY A 271 -14.71 14.25 -8.86
N LEU A 272 -13.90 13.77 -7.88
CA LEU A 272 -13.82 12.36 -7.57
C LEU A 272 -15.16 11.75 -7.15
N ARG A 273 -15.91 12.43 -6.27
CA ARG A 273 -17.24 11.97 -5.85
C ARG A 273 -18.21 11.91 -7.01
N ALA A 274 -18.18 12.89 -7.92
CA ALA A 274 -19.02 12.90 -9.11
C ALA A 274 -18.65 11.81 -10.13
N ALA A 275 -17.35 11.46 -10.22
CA ALA A 275 -16.83 10.48 -11.17
C ALA A 275 -16.85 9.02 -10.62
N THR A 276 -17.19 8.82 -9.34
CA THR A 276 -17.17 7.51 -8.68
C THR A 276 -18.58 7.11 -8.23
N ARG A 277 -18.73 5.82 -7.91
CA ARG A 277 -20.02 5.25 -7.41
C ARG A 277 -19.75 4.35 -6.20
N PRO A 278 -19.31 4.94 -5.08
CA PRO A 278 -19.02 4.16 -3.88
C PRO A 278 -20.29 3.50 -3.36
N ASP A 279 -20.29 2.18 -3.27
CA ASP A 279 -21.40 1.41 -2.72
C ASP A 279 -20.86 0.28 -1.85
N PRO A 280 -21.16 0.26 -0.54
CA PRO A 280 -20.77 -0.82 0.35
C PRO A 280 -21.40 -2.17 -0.04
N LEU A 281 -22.49 -2.19 -0.80
CA LEU A 281 -23.13 -3.41 -1.31
C LEU A 281 -22.66 -3.80 -2.73
N GLY A 282 -21.73 -3.05 -3.32
CA GLY A 282 -21.15 -3.32 -4.63
C GLY A 282 -20.59 -4.73 -4.79
N GLU A 283 -20.36 -5.16 -6.01
CA GLU A 283 -19.90 -6.52 -6.32
C GLU A 283 -18.50 -6.77 -5.73
N GLN A 284 -18.38 -7.89 -5.01
CA GLN A 284 -17.09 -8.38 -4.53
C GLN A 284 -16.52 -9.41 -5.48
N VAL A 285 -15.29 -9.22 -5.93
CA VAL A 285 -14.57 -10.24 -6.69
C VAL A 285 -13.85 -11.20 -5.75
N SER A 286 -14.07 -12.50 -5.93
CA SER A 286 -13.29 -13.55 -5.28
C SER A 286 -12.17 -13.99 -6.21
N PRO A 287 -10.89 -13.77 -5.86
CA PRO A 287 -9.77 -14.10 -6.76
C PRO A 287 -9.47 -15.60 -6.86
N THR A 288 -10.38 -16.48 -6.37
CA THR A 288 -10.19 -17.93 -6.31
C THR A 288 -10.19 -18.64 -7.67
N SER A 289 -10.56 -17.94 -8.73
CA SER A 289 -10.52 -18.48 -10.11
C SER A 289 -9.15 -18.37 -10.78
N ASP A 290 -8.19 -17.67 -10.18
CA ASP A 290 -6.85 -17.53 -10.77
C ASP A 290 -6.04 -18.84 -10.66
N PRO A 291 -5.69 -19.48 -11.80
CA PRO A 291 -5.01 -20.78 -11.82
C PRO A 291 -3.64 -20.77 -11.13
N LEU A 292 -2.96 -19.63 -11.12
CA LEU A 292 -1.63 -19.46 -10.50
C LEU A 292 -1.69 -19.64 -8.96
N TYR A 293 -2.85 -19.48 -8.37
CA TYR A 293 -3.03 -19.55 -6.92
C TYR A 293 -3.87 -20.74 -6.47
N LYS A 294 -4.17 -21.72 -7.36
CA LYS A 294 -4.96 -22.91 -7.01
C LYS A 294 -4.51 -23.60 -5.73
N VAL A 295 -3.20 -23.74 -5.52
CA VAL A 295 -2.64 -24.35 -4.29
C VAL A 295 -2.91 -23.49 -3.06
N SER A 296 -2.90 -22.18 -3.19
CA SER A 296 -3.22 -21.26 -2.08
C SER A 296 -4.69 -21.35 -1.64
N TYR A 297 -5.59 -21.84 -2.51
CA TYR A 297 -7.01 -21.96 -2.21
C TYR A 297 -7.38 -23.25 -1.48
N LEU A 298 -6.51 -24.26 -1.51
CA LEU A 298 -6.68 -25.46 -0.67
C LEU A 298 -6.59 -25.10 0.82
N PHE A 299 -5.81 -24.07 1.13
CA PHE A 299 -5.66 -23.53 2.49
C PHE A 299 -5.81 -22.01 2.45
N PRO A 300 -7.05 -21.47 2.34
CA PRO A 300 -7.27 -20.04 2.21
C PRO A 300 -6.75 -19.31 3.44
N TYR A 301 -5.95 -18.28 3.17
CA TYR A 301 -5.42 -17.41 4.19
C TYR A 301 -6.52 -16.50 4.75
N ILE A 302 -6.56 -16.34 6.06
CA ILE A 302 -7.45 -15.41 6.73
C ILE A 302 -6.62 -14.31 7.35
N ARG A 303 -6.92 -13.07 7.01
CA ARG A 303 -6.29 -11.89 7.59
C ARG A 303 -6.88 -11.64 8.98
N LEU A 304 -6.06 -11.50 9.99
CA LEU A 304 -6.52 -11.15 11.34
C LEU A 304 -6.53 -9.62 11.49
N ILE A 305 -7.71 -9.09 11.77
CA ILE A 305 -7.92 -7.69 12.14
C ILE A 305 -7.62 -7.57 13.62
N ARG A 306 -6.79 -6.61 14.03
CA ARG A 306 -6.35 -6.41 15.42
C ARG A 306 -5.78 -7.67 16.08
N GLN A 307 -5.22 -8.59 15.30
CA GLN A 307 -4.74 -9.91 15.76
C GLN A 307 -5.83 -10.77 16.46
N GLU A 308 -7.10 -10.43 16.28
CA GLU A 308 -8.21 -11.14 16.90
C GLU A 308 -8.44 -12.51 16.27
N ARG A 309 -8.57 -13.56 17.09
CA ARG A 309 -8.72 -14.96 16.67
C ARG A 309 -10.04 -15.59 17.07
N ARG A 310 -10.91 -14.85 17.77
CA ARG A 310 -12.25 -15.32 18.15
C ARG A 310 -13.06 -15.60 16.88
N GLY A 311 -13.98 -16.57 16.95
CA GLY A 311 -14.84 -16.90 15.81
C GLY A 311 -14.17 -17.62 14.63
N ILE A 312 -12.84 -17.73 14.59
CA ILE A 312 -12.15 -18.50 13.55
C ILE A 312 -12.28 -19.99 13.87
N PRO A 313 -12.74 -20.85 12.91
CA PRO A 313 -12.92 -22.28 13.12
C PRO A 313 -11.64 -22.96 13.66
N ALA A 314 -11.80 -23.89 14.60
CA ALA A 314 -10.69 -24.53 15.31
C ALA A 314 -9.66 -25.20 14.38
N LEU A 315 -10.12 -25.86 13.30
CA LEU A 315 -9.26 -26.47 12.28
C LEU A 315 -8.39 -25.40 11.57
N ARG A 316 -8.98 -24.25 11.22
CA ARG A 316 -8.23 -23.13 10.63
C ARG A 316 -7.27 -22.48 11.63
N ARG A 317 -7.61 -22.43 12.93
CA ARG A 317 -6.68 -21.97 13.98
C ARG A 317 -5.44 -22.86 14.09
N PHE A 318 -5.59 -24.15 13.89
CA PHE A 318 -4.46 -25.10 13.91
C PHE A 318 -3.47 -24.80 12.77
N PHE A 319 -3.98 -24.60 11.54
CA PHE A 319 -3.14 -24.22 10.39
C PHE A 319 -2.55 -22.80 10.52
N LEU A 320 -3.26 -21.89 11.18
CA LEU A 320 -2.79 -20.52 11.44
C LEU A 320 -1.69 -20.44 12.52
N ARG A 321 -1.53 -21.48 13.35
CA ARG A 321 -0.44 -21.52 14.37
C ARG A 321 0.95 -21.42 13.76
N GLY A 322 1.15 -21.93 12.54
CA GLY A 322 2.41 -21.83 11.79
C GLY A 322 2.51 -20.65 10.83
N LEU A 323 1.37 -20.01 10.50
CA LEU A 323 1.29 -18.91 9.54
C LEU A 323 1.04 -17.62 10.31
N ARG A 324 2.05 -16.77 10.47
CA ARG A 324 1.87 -15.41 10.97
C ARG A 324 0.97 -14.67 9.99
N THR A 325 -0.17 -14.22 10.44
CA THR A 325 -1.26 -13.64 9.62
C THR A 325 -0.96 -12.25 9.07
N ALA A 326 -0.10 -11.49 9.75
CA ALA A 326 0.52 -10.28 9.24
C ALA A 326 2.02 -10.36 9.53
N ARG A 327 2.83 -9.57 8.82
CA ARG A 327 4.26 -9.48 9.11
C ARG A 327 4.47 -8.49 10.24
N VAL A 328 4.28 -8.95 11.46
CA VAL A 328 4.57 -8.17 12.67
C VAL A 328 5.86 -8.74 13.30
N PRO A 329 6.91 -7.94 13.49
CA PRO A 329 8.12 -8.36 14.19
C PRO A 329 7.84 -8.78 15.63
N ARG A 330 8.72 -9.59 16.23
CA ARG A 330 8.60 -9.92 17.66
C ARG A 330 8.73 -8.65 18.50
N GLY A 331 7.85 -8.51 19.51
CA GLY A 331 7.85 -7.33 20.40
C GLY A 331 7.29 -6.06 19.75
N HIS A 332 6.63 -6.17 18.59
CA HIS A 332 5.92 -5.07 17.93
C HIS A 332 4.43 -5.35 17.89
N ALA A 333 3.64 -4.28 17.80
CA ALA A 333 2.19 -4.32 17.60
C ALA A 333 1.81 -3.42 16.42
N PRO A 334 0.76 -3.79 15.63
CA PRO A 334 0.18 -2.91 14.64
C PRO A 334 -0.34 -1.61 15.27
N VAL A 335 -0.26 -0.53 14.52
CA VAL A 335 -0.66 0.81 14.99
C VAL A 335 -2.01 1.17 14.42
N ASN A 336 -2.93 1.65 15.29
CA ASN A 336 -4.18 2.31 14.91
C ASN A 336 -4.96 1.60 13.79
N GLU A 337 -5.16 0.28 13.94
CA GLU A 337 -6.05 -0.46 13.07
C GLU A 337 -7.51 -0.13 13.35
N SER A 338 -8.27 0.22 12.32
CA SER A 338 -9.72 0.44 12.40
C SER A 338 -10.45 -0.26 11.26
N ILE A 339 -11.77 -0.34 11.35
CA ILE A 339 -12.65 -0.88 10.31
C ILE A 339 -13.41 0.29 9.75
N HIS A 340 -13.45 0.42 8.41
CA HIS A 340 -14.25 1.43 7.75
C HIS A 340 -15.74 1.14 7.94
N GLU A 341 -16.55 2.17 8.14
CA GLU A 341 -18.00 2.06 8.36
C GLU A 341 -18.71 1.28 7.25
N SER A 342 -18.25 1.39 6.00
CA SER A 342 -18.80 0.65 4.86
C SER A 342 -18.68 -0.87 5.03
N ALA A 343 -17.62 -1.37 5.67
CA ALA A 343 -17.46 -2.80 5.93
C ALA A 343 -18.42 -3.27 7.02
N ALA A 344 -18.68 -2.44 8.04
CA ALA A 344 -19.68 -2.70 9.07
C ALA A 344 -21.10 -2.66 8.47
N ALA A 345 -21.42 -1.66 7.63
CA ALA A 345 -22.71 -1.56 6.96
C ALA A 345 -22.99 -2.75 6.02
N ARG A 346 -21.95 -3.30 5.38
CA ARG A 346 -22.04 -4.49 4.53
C ARG A 346 -22.29 -5.78 5.30
N PHE A 347 -21.83 -5.85 6.56
CA PHE A 347 -21.89 -7.07 7.35
C PHE A 347 -23.32 -7.56 7.55
N GLY A 348 -23.58 -8.81 7.24
CA GLY A 348 -24.91 -9.44 7.29
C GLY A 348 -25.80 -9.20 6.07
N GLN A 349 -25.41 -8.31 5.16
CA GLN A 349 -26.19 -8.00 3.95
C GLN A 349 -26.01 -9.06 2.86
N ARG A 350 -27.01 -9.19 1.99
CA ARG A 350 -26.92 -9.96 0.74
C ARG A 350 -26.15 -9.14 -0.29
N VAL A 351 -25.14 -9.72 -0.90
CA VAL A 351 -24.25 -9.03 -1.84
C VAL A 351 -23.88 -9.95 -3.00
N LYS A 352 -23.55 -9.36 -4.13
CA LYS A 352 -23.04 -10.10 -5.29
C LYS A 352 -21.57 -10.46 -5.09
N GLN A 353 -21.23 -11.71 -5.36
CA GLN A 353 -19.85 -12.19 -5.41
C GLN A 353 -19.55 -12.80 -6.77
N ARG A 354 -18.54 -12.27 -7.43
CA ARG A 354 -18.03 -12.80 -8.71
C ARG A 354 -16.87 -13.77 -8.47
N ARG A 355 -16.94 -14.95 -9.11
CA ARG A 355 -15.85 -15.94 -9.17
C ARG A 355 -15.60 -16.31 -10.63
N GLY A 356 -14.58 -15.71 -11.26
CA GLY A 356 -14.41 -15.79 -12.71
C GLY A 356 -15.60 -15.15 -13.42
N GLU A 357 -16.29 -15.91 -14.27
CA GLU A 357 -17.51 -15.44 -14.97
C GLU A 357 -18.79 -15.61 -14.14
N ALA A 358 -18.78 -16.48 -13.15
CA ALA A 358 -19.95 -16.77 -12.33
C ALA A 358 -20.18 -15.68 -11.28
N VAL A 359 -21.43 -15.21 -11.19
CA VAL A 359 -21.90 -14.29 -10.15
C VAL A 359 -22.92 -15.01 -9.28
N SER A 360 -22.77 -14.96 -7.97
CA SER A 360 -23.69 -15.53 -7.00
C SER A 360 -24.02 -14.50 -5.91
N GLU A 361 -25.17 -14.65 -5.28
CA GLU A 361 -25.48 -13.91 -4.07
C GLU A 361 -24.96 -14.64 -2.83
N ILE A 362 -24.37 -13.90 -1.93
CA ILE A 362 -23.92 -14.40 -0.63
C ILE A 362 -24.37 -13.47 0.49
N VAL A 363 -24.50 -14.00 1.69
CA VAL A 363 -24.58 -13.15 2.89
C VAL A 363 -23.16 -12.83 3.34
N TYR A 364 -22.80 -11.55 3.37
CA TYR A 364 -21.46 -11.09 3.72
C TYR A 364 -21.19 -11.23 5.21
N ARG A 365 -20.51 -12.30 5.63
CA ARG A 365 -20.13 -12.55 7.04
C ARG A 365 -18.72 -13.15 7.14
N PRO A 366 -17.67 -12.40 6.82
CA PRO A 366 -16.31 -12.92 6.95
C PRO A 366 -15.96 -13.10 8.44
N SER A 367 -15.39 -14.26 8.77
CA SER A 367 -15.11 -14.67 10.16
C SER A 367 -14.13 -13.75 10.90
N ASN A 368 -13.20 -13.13 10.18
CA ASN A 368 -12.24 -12.17 10.73
C ASN A 368 -12.90 -10.83 11.09
N LEU A 369 -13.89 -10.40 10.32
CA LEU A 369 -14.67 -9.19 10.64
C LEU A 369 -15.64 -9.46 11.79
N ALA A 370 -16.35 -10.60 11.75
CA ALA A 370 -17.25 -11.03 12.83
C ALA A 370 -16.52 -11.10 14.19
N ALA A 371 -15.27 -11.54 14.18
CA ALA A 371 -14.43 -11.61 15.38
C ALA A 371 -14.20 -10.26 16.08
N VAL A 372 -14.27 -9.16 15.33
CA VAL A 372 -13.96 -7.81 15.83
C VAL A 372 -15.20 -6.98 16.10
N ILE A 373 -16.21 -7.04 15.21
CA ILE A 373 -17.45 -6.24 15.39
C ILE A 373 -18.51 -6.93 16.28
N GLY A 374 -18.29 -8.22 16.60
CA GLY A 374 -19.28 -9.06 17.30
C GLY A 374 -20.39 -9.54 16.36
N GLU A 375 -21.03 -10.66 16.71
CA GLU A 375 -22.27 -11.06 16.02
C GLU A 375 -23.39 -10.09 16.41
N PRO A 376 -24.18 -9.59 15.45
CA PRO A 376 -25.40 -8.89 15.80
C PRO A 376 -26.24 -9.84 16.67
N LYS A 377 -26.66 -9.38 17.86
CA LYS A 377 -27.59 -10.14 18.69
C LYS A 377 -28.78 -10.47 17.82
N SER A 378 -29.06 -11.78 17.65
CA SER A 378 -30.25 -12.22 16.97
C SER A 378 -31.43 -11.58 17.68
N THR A 379 -32.08 -10.62 17.05
CA THR A 379 -33.41 -10.21 17.46
C THR A 379 -34.32 -11.40 17.20
N SER A 380 -34.56 -12.17 18.24
CA SER A 380 -35.59 -13.20 18.33
C SER A 380 -36.97 -12.59 18.15
#